data_d23f0dea475949dfa92f3f3c10137761
#
_entry.id   d23f0dea475949dfa92f3f3c10137761
#
_cell.length_a   1.000
_cell.length_b   1.000
_cell.length_c   1.000
_cell.angle_alpha   90.00
_cell.angle_beta   90.00
_cell.angle_gamma   90.00
#
_symmetry.space_group_name_H-M   'P 1'
#
loop_
_entity.id
_entity.type
_entity.pdbx_description
1 polymer ?
#
loop_
_entity_poly.entity_id
_entity_poly.type
_entity_poly.pdbx_seq_one_letter_code
_entity_poly.pdbx_strand_id
1 'polypeptide(L)'
;MEVDHQHPTGEEKAPNYFVSALQCKCPRCRQGDLFESKSSYALKNNKFMRMNKECPVCGQPTELEVGFYYGTSYVAYALTVAFSVATFIAWKVFFGISFDINDNNIFWWFGVNAVLLIVFQPIFMRLARTFWLGFYVKYN
;
A
#
# COMPACT_ATOMS: atom_id res chain seq x y z
N MET A 1 12.81 11.36 -31.16
CA MET A 1 11.37 11.54 -30.95
C MET A 1 11.16 12.07 -29.53
N GLU A 2 10.98 13.36 -29.41
CA GLU A 2 10.56 13.97 -28.15
C GLU A 2 9.12 13.54 -27.90
N VAL A 3 8.93 12.70 -26.90
CA VAL A 3 7.61 12.44 -26.38
C VAL A 3 7.20 13.69 -25.62
N ASP A 4 6.33 14.46 -26.22
CA ASP A 4 5.74 15.63 -25.61
C ASP A 4 4.97 15.18 -24.35
N HIS A 5 5.62 15.27 -23.21
CA HIS A 5 4.99 15.03 -21.92
C HIS A 5 4.06 16.21 -21.66
N GLN A 6 2.86 16.14 -22.21
CA GLN A 6 1.81 17.08 -21.88
C GLN A 6 1.58 17.05 -20.37
N HIS A 7 2.25 17.95 -19.71
CA HIS A 7 1.90 18.36 -18.36
C HIS A 7 0.43 18.81 -18.40
N PRO A 8 -0.48 18.18 -17.66
CA PRO A 8 -1.84 18.68 -17.60
C PRO A 8 -1.80 20.08 -16.97
N THR A 9 -1.89 21.08 -17.82
CA THR A 9 -2.12 22.47 -17.45
C THR A 9 -3.58 22.62 -17.08
N GLY A 10 -3.91 22.17 -15.89
CA GLY A 10 -5.18 22.41 -15.24
C GLY A 10 -4.91 22.51 -13.76
N GLU A 11 -5.34 23.58 -13.13
CA GLU A 11 -5.33 23.79 -11.69
C GLU A 11 -6.21 22.74 -10.94
N GLU A 12 -6.05 21.47 -11.27
CA GLU A 12 -6.58 20.41 -10.44
C GLU A 12 -5.70 20.32 -9.21
N LYS A 13 -6.22 20.83 -8.12
CA LYS A 13 -5.65 20.73 -6.78
C LYS A 13 -5.11 19.32 -6.60
N ALA A 14 -3.79 19.19 -6.54
CA ALA A 14 -3.14 17.90 -6.44
C ALA A 14 -3.76 17.09 -5.31
N PRO A 15 -4.19 15.85 -5.55
CA PRO A 15 -4.78 15.01 -4.51
C PRO A 15 -3.80 14.83 -3.35
N ASN A 16 -4.33 14.71 -2.14
CA ASN A 16 -3.52 14.52 -0.95
C ASN A 16 -2.60 13.29 -1.11
N TYR A 17 -1.36 13.42 -0.66
CA TYR A 17 -0.36 12.35 -0.73
C TYR A 17 -0.89 11.01 -0.18
N PHE A 18 -1.52 11.03 1.00
CA PHE A 18 -2.04 9.82 1.63
C PHE A 18 -3.13 9.15 0.79
N VAL A 19 -4.04 9.92 0.23
CA VAL A 19 -5.12 9.38 -0.63
C VAL A 19 -4.53 8.76 -1.89
N SER A 20 -3.57 9.44 -2.52
CA SER A 20 -2.88 8.92 -3.70
C SER A 20 -2.09 7.65 -3.40
N ALA A 21 -1.40 7.60 -2.25
CA ALA A 21 -0.66 6.44 -1.81
C ALA A 21 -1.59 5.24 -1.52
N LEU A 22 -2.72 5.46 -0.86
CA LEU A 22 -3.73 4.42 -0.61
C LEU A 22 -4.34 3.88 -1.90
N GLN A 23 -4.45 4.70 -2.92
CA GLN A 23 -4.93 4.31 -4.25
C GLN A 23 -3.81 3.73 -5.13
N CYS A 24 -2.60 3.59 -4.62
CA CYS A 24 -1.43 3.11 -5.35
C CYS A 24 -1.14 3.93 -6.62
N LYS A 25 -1.26 5.25 -6.51
CA LYS A 25 -0.93 6.18 -7.58
C LYS A 25 0.55 6.58 -7.57
N CYS A 26 1.04 7.02 -8.72
CA CYS A 26 2.41 7.50 -8.85
C CYS A 26 2.70 8.63 -7.84
N PRO A 27 3.78 8.56 -7.06
CA PRO A 27 4.09 9.61 -6.08
C PRO A 27 4.51 10.93 -6.73
N ARG A 28 4.97 10.90 -7.98
CA ARG A 28 5.41 12.10 -8.69
C ARG A 28 4.26 12.95 -9.20
N CYS A 29 3.33 12.35 -9.94
CA CYS A 29 2.18 13.07 -10.52
C CYS A 29 0.87 12.88 -9.75
N ARG A 30 0.79 11.85 -8.89
CA ARG A 30 -0.40 11.48 -8.11
C ARG A 30 -1.65 11.15 -8.93
N GLN A 31 -1.50 10.92 -10.22
CA GLN A 31 -2.60 10.63 -11.16
C GLN A 31 -2.45 9.26 -11.82
N GLY A 32 -1.23 8.90 -12.23
CA GLY A 32 -0.96 7.64 -12.92
C GLY A 32 -1.04 6.41 -12.01
N ASP A 33 -1.54 5.32 -12.55
CA ASP A 33 -1.58 4.03 -11.85
C ASP A 33 -0.20 3.35 -11.89
N LEU A 34 0.28 2.90 -10.73
CA LEU A 34 1.55 2.16 -10.62
C LEU A 34 1.42 0.69 -11.01
N PHE A 35 0.25 0.11 -10.82
CA PHE A 35 0.00 -1.31 -11.07
C PHE A 35 -0.82 -1.51 -12.33
N GLU A 36 -0.55 -2.59 -13.07
CA GLU A 36 -1.31 -2.96 -14.26
C GLU A 36 -2.76 -3.32 -13.93
N SER A 37 -2.98 -3.97 -12.78
CA SER A 37 -4.31 -4.33 -12.32
C SER A 37 -4.84 -3.35 -11.29
N LYS A 38 -6.07 -2.88 -11.46
CA LYS A 38 -6.77 -2.06 -10.48
C LYS A 38 -7.15 -2.84 -9.23
N SER A 39 -7.32 -4.16 -9.34
CA SER A 39 -7.72 -5.01 -8.22
C SER A 39 -6.51 -5.59 -7.50
N SER A 40 -6.46 -5.41 -6.18
CA SER A 40 -5.45 -6.02 -5.31
C SER A 40 -5.61 -7.54 -5.20
N TYR A 41 -6.79 -8.05 -5.52
CA TYR A 41 -7.13 -9.47 -5.44
C TYR A 41 -7.09 -10.20 -6.78
N ALA A 42 -6.51 -9.62 -7.81
CA ALA A 42 -6.31 -10.28 -9.10
C ALA A 42 -5.22 -11.36 -9.00
N LEU A 43 -5.44 -12.37 -8.15
CA LEU A 43 -4.49 -13.46 -7.87
C LEU A 43 -4.30 -14.39 -9.07
N LYS A 44 -5.28 -14.43 -9.98
CA LYS A 44 -5.16 -15.20 -11.21
C LYS A 44 -4.08 -14.58 -12.10
N ASN A 45 -3.03 -15.34 -12.38
CA ASN A 45 -1.86 -14.94 -13.17
C ASN A 45 -0.88 -13.97 -12.46
N ASN A 46 -0.90 -13.84 -11.14
CA ASN A 46 0.01 -12.97 -10.39
C ASN A 46 -0.01 -11.48 -10.82
N LYS A 47 -1.08 -11.05 -11.48
CA LYS A 47 -1.19 -9.66 -11.98
C LYS A 47 -1.34 -8.63 -10.87
N PHE A 48 -1.73 -9.04 -9.67
CA PHE A 48 -1.95 -8.11 -8.56
C PHE A 48 -0.67 -7.39 -8.11
N MET A 49 0.51 -8.00 -8.32
CA MET A 49 1.82 -7.42 -7.97
C MET A 49 2.57 -6.85 -9.17
N ARG A 50 2.03 -7.00 -10.37
CA ARG A 50 2.68 -6.50 -11.57
C ARG A 50 2.55 -4.99 -11.66
N MET A 51 3.69 -4.31 -11.59
CA MET A 51 3.77 -2.86 -11.73
C MET A 51 4.06 -2.48 -13.18
N ASN A 52 3.54 -1.32 -13.60
CA ASN A 52 3.95 -0.69 -14.84
C ASN A 52 5.44 -0.32 -14.77
N LYS A 53 6.18 -0.48 -15.85
CA LYS A 53 7.61 -0.11 -15.89
C LYS A 53 7.81 1.39 -15.70
N GLU A 54 6.88 2.18 -16.22
CA GLU A 54 6.87 3.63 -16.15
C GLU A 54 5.45 4.12 -15.88
N CYS A 55 5.34 5.27 -15.24
CA CYS A 55 4.05 5.89 -15.04
C CYS A 55 3.44 6.30 -16.40
N PRO A 56 2.19 5.91 -16.70
CA PRO A 56 1.56 6.25 -17.97
C PRO A 56 1.25 7.74 -18.14
N VAL A 57 1.32 8.52 -17.07
CA VAL A 57 1.00 9.97 -17.09
C VAL A 57 2.27 10.80 -17.13
N CYS A 58 3.24 10.56 -16.25
CA CYS A 58 4.45 11.41 -16.15
C CYS A 58 5.74 10.73 -16.65
N GLY A 59 5.69 9.45 -17.01
CA GLY A 59 6.86 8.69 -17.47
C GLY A 59 7.88 8.37 -16.38
N GLN A 60 7.54 8.56 -15.09
CA GLN A 60 8.44 8.23 -13.98
C GLN A 60 8.71 6.72 -13.96
N PRO A 61 9.98 6.26 -14.03
CA PRO A 61 10.29 4.85 -13.86
C PRO A 61 9.89 4.38 -12.45
N THR A 62 9.25 3.24 -12.38
CA THR A 62 8.78 2.66 -11.12
C THR A 62 9.88 1.89 -10.41
N GLU A 63 10.86 1.36 -11.16
CA GLU A 63 12.02 0.66 -10.63
C GLU A 63 13.27 1.48 -10.93
N LEU A 64 13.86 2.10 -9.89
CA LEU A 64 15.03 2.99 -10.03
C LEU A 64 16.33 2.19 -10.15
N GLU A 65 16.42 1.04 -9.48
CA GLU A 65 17.61 0.18 -9.44
C GLU A 65 17.20 -1.29 -9.40
N VAL A 66 18.11 -2.17 -9.82
CA VAL A 66 17.91 -3.62 -9.68
C VAL A 66 17.83 -3.96 -8.18
N GLY A 67 16.76 -4.64 -7.78
CA GLY A 67 16.53 -4.96 -6.38
C GLY A 67 16.01 -3.80 -5.54
N PHE A 68 15.54 -2.73 -6.15
CA PHE A 68 15.00 -1.55 -5.47
C PHE A 68 13.92 -1.88 -4.44
N TYR A 69 13.08 -2.86 -4.73
CA TYR A 69 11.96 -3.24 -3.85
C TYR A 69 12.31 -4.20 -2.72
N TYR A 70 13.56 -4.58 -2.53
CA TYR A 70 13.95 -5.42 -1.38
C TYR A 70 13.62 -4.78 -0.03
N GLY A 71 13.75 -3.46 0.06
CA GLY A 71 13.41 -2.71 1.28
C GLY A 71 11.91 -2.62 1.58
N THR A 72 11.04 -2.96 0.64
CA THR A 72 9.58 -2.92 0.85
C THR A 72 9.11 -3.89 1.92
N SER A 73 9.86 -4.94 2.19
CA SER A 73 9.55 -5.90 3.26
C SER A 73 9.50 -5.24 4.64
N TYR A 74 10.36 -4.27 4.90
CA TYR A 74 10.34 -3.50 6.15
C TYR A 74 9.08 -2.63 6.27
N VAL A 75 8.66 -2.00 5.18
CA VAL A 75 7.44 -1.19 5.15
C VAL A 75 6.20 -2.08 5.31
N ALA A 76 6.16 -3.23 4.64
CA ALA A 76 5.09 -4.21 4.79
C ALA A 76 5.00 -4.71 6.23
N TYR A 77 6.13 -5.01 6.85
CA TYR A 77 6.20 -5.42 8.25
C TYR A 77 5.65 -4.33 9.19
N ALA A 78 6.10 -3.09 9.00
CA ALA A 78 5.61 -1.96 9.79
C ALA A 78 4.09 -1.75 9.64
N LEU A 79 3.55 -1.85 8.44
CA LEU A 79 2.12 -1.77 8.17
C LEU A 79 1.35 -2.91 8.86
N THR A 80 1.87 -4.13 8.80
CA THR A 80 1.26 -5.31 9.43
C THR A 80 1.21 -5.16 10.95
N VAL A 81 2.31 -4.72 11.56
CA VAL A 81 2.39 -4.48 13.01
C VAL A 81 1.45 -3.35 13.42
N ALA A 82 1.45 -2.23 12.71
CA ALA A 82 0.56 -1.10 12.98
C ALA A 82 -0.92 -1.51 12.89
N PHE A 83 -1.27 -2.30 11.90
CA PHE A 83 -2.62 -2.84 11.74
C PHE A 83 -3.01 -3.77 12.89
N SER A 84 -2.11 -4.67 13.29
CA SER A 84 -2.35 -5.59 14.42
C SER A 84 -2.53 -4.83 15.74
N VAL A 85 -1.73 -3.82 16.00
CA VAL A 85 -1.88 -2.95 17.18
C VAL A 85 -3.21 -2.21 17.14
N ALA A 86 -3.59 -1.65 15.98
CA ALA A 86 -4.87 -0.96 15.81
C ALA A 86 -6.07 -1.89 16.05
N THR A 87 -6.04 -3.12 15.52
CA THR A 87 -7.08 -4.12 15.78
C THR A 87 -7.14 -4.54 17.24
N PHE A 88 -5.99 -4.64 17.91
CA PHE A 88 -5.93 -4.94 19.34
C PHE A 88 -6.58 -3.85 20.18
N ILE A 89 -6.25 -2.60 19.91
CA ILE A 89 -6.85 -1.44 20.60
C ILE A 89 -8.36 -1.39 20.36
N ALA A 90 -8.79 -1.57 19.10
CA ALA A 90 -10.21 -1.60 18.73
C ALA A 90 -10.95 -2.72 19.48
N TRP A 91 -10.38 -3.91 19.52
CA TRP A 91 -10.96 -5.06 20.23
C TRP A 91 -11.09 -4.79 21.72
N LYS A 92 -10.04 -4.20 22.31
CA LYS A 92 -10.06 -3.80 23.74
C LYS A 92 -11.16 -2.78 24.04
N VAL A 93 -11.35 -1.77 23.17
CA VAL A 93 -12.36 -0.73 23.33
C VAL A 93 -13.78 -1.29 23.18
N PHE A 94 -14.01 -2.15 22.19
CA PHE A 94 -15.36 -2.66 21.91
C PHE A 94 -15.78 -3.82 22.79
N PHE A 95 -14.87 -4.71 23.13
CA PHE A 95 -15.16 -5.96 23.84
C PHE A 95 -14.59 -6.02 25.27
N GLY A 96 -13.70 -5.08 25.63
CA GLY A 96 -13.08 -5.05 26.97
C GLY A 96 -12.21 -6.28 27.23
N ILE A 97 -10.99 -6.32 26.71
CA ILE A 97 -10.05 -7.40 26.99
C ILE A 97 -9.55 -7.24 28.46
N SER A 98 -9.90 -8.21 29.31
CA SER A 98 -9.18 -8.46 30.54
C SER A 98 -7.96 -9.32 30.25
N PHE A 99 -6.81 -8.96 30.79
CA PHE A 99 -5.60 -9.81 30.72
C PHE A 99 -5.69 -11.00 31.68
N ASP A 100 -6.87 -11.54 31.90
CA ASP A 100 -7.07 -12.70 32.74
C ASP A 100 -6.80 -13.96 31.91
N ILE A 101 -5.97 -14.85 32.42
CA ILE A 101 -5.53 -16.08 31.76
C ILE A 101 -6.73 -17.00 31.43
N ASN A 102 -7.85 -16.79 32.09
CA ASN A 102 -9.08 -17.56 31.88
C ASN A 102 -9.97 -17.00 30.74
N ASP A 103 -9.68 -15.79 30.22
CA ASP A 103 -10.48 -15.20 29.14
C ASP A 103 -9.98 -15.65 27.77
N ASN A 104 -10.81 -16.44 27.08
CA ASN A 104 -10.54 -16.86 25.70
C ASN A 104 -10.60 -15.69 24.68
N ASN A 105 -10.89 -14.48 25.11
CA ASN A 105 -11.03 -13.32 24.23
C ASN A 105 -9.74 -12.99 23.47
N ILE A 106 -8.58 -13.18 24.10
CA ILE A 106 -7.29 -12.94 23.45
C ILE A 106 -7.04 -13.94 22.31
N PHE A 107 -7.45 -15.18 22.48
CA PHE A 107 -7.34 -16.20 21.43
C PHE A 107 -8.29 -15.91 20.26
N TRP A 108 -9.49 -15.43 20.55
CA TRP A 108 -10.43 -14.97 19.52
C TRP A 108 -9.89 -13.80 18.74
N TRP A 109 -9.35 -12.79 19.42
CA TRP A 109 -8.69 -11.68 18.75
C TRP A 109 -7.55 -12.17 17.86
N PHE A 110 -6.71 -13.07 18.37
CA PHE A 110 -5.57 -13.61 17.62
C PHE A 110 -6.01 -14.31 16.34
N GLY A 111 -7.04 -15.14 16.40
CA GLY A 111 -7.63 -15.82 15.25
C GLY A 111 -8.21 -14.85 14.23
N VAL A 112 -9.00 -13.89 14.69
CA VAL A 112 -9.59 -12.85 13.84
C VAL A 112 -8.51 -11.99 13.19
N ASN A 113 -7.51 -11.56 13.97
CA ASN A 113 -6.39 -10.78 13.44
C ASN A 113 -5.60 -11.54 12.37
N ALA A 114 -5.34 -12.82 12.57
CA ALA A 114 -4.66 -13.66 11.59
C ALA A 114 -5.45 -13.74 10.27
N VAL A 115 -6.75 -13.95 10.34
CA VAL A 115 -7.64 -13.97 9.14
C VAL A 115 -7.62 -12.61 8.43
N LEU A 116 -7.74 -11.52 9.17
CA LEU A 116 -7.71 -10.17 8.61
C LEU A 116 -6.36 -9.88 7.93
N LEU A 117 -5.25 -10.27 8.54
CA LEU A 117 -3.93 -10.09 7.94
C LEU A 117 -3.78 -10.85 6.62
N ILE A 118 -4.27 -12.08 6.56
CA ILE A 118 -4.25 -12.88 5.32
C ILE A 118 -5.10 -12.21 4.23
N VAL A 119 -6.30 -11.74 4.57
CA VAL A 119 -7.21 -11.08 3.63
C VAL A 119 -6.63 -9.76 3.11
N PHE A 120 -6.02 -8.95 4.00
CA PHE A 120 -5.45 -7.65 3.63
C PHE A 120 -4.02 -7.72 3.11
N GLN A 121 -3.37 -8.88 3.14
CA GLN A 121 -1.99 -9.05 2.71
C GLN A 121 -1.70 -8.49 1.30
N PRO A 122 -2.50 -8.77 0.25
CA PRO A 122 -2.26 -8.20 -1.07
C PRO A 122 -2.29 -6.67 -1.08
N ILE A 123 -3.17 -6.07 -0.30
CA ILE A 123 -3.28 -4.62 -0.16
C ILE A 123 -2.02 -4.05 0.50
N PHE A 124 -1.56 -4.66 1.59
CA PHE A 124 -0.36 -4.22 2.30
C PHE A 124 0.89 -4.32 1.43
N MET A 125 1.02 -5.37 0.65
CA MET A 125 2.14 -5.53 -0.28
C MET A 125 2.17 -4.42 -1.34
N ARG A 126 1.01 -4.08 -1.89
CA ARG A 126 0.91 -2.97 -2.86
C ARG A 126 1.20 -1.62 -2.22
N LEU A 127 0.62 -1.35 -1.06
CA LEU A 127 0.87 -0.13 -0.30
C LEU A 127 2.34 0.01 0.09
N ALA A 128 2.98 -1.07 0.52
CA ALA A 128 4.39 -1.07 0.88
C ALA A 128 5.26 -0.62 -0.29
N ARG A 129 5.01 -1.13 -1.49
CA ARG A 129 5.72 -0.70 -2.70
C ARG A 129 5.48 0.76 -3.04
N THR A 130 4.24 1.22 -2.94
CA THR A 130 3.88 2.61 -3.21
C THR A 130 4.55 3.56 -2.22
N PHE A 131 4.52 3.25 -0.93
CA PHE A 131 5.21 4.04 0.09
C PHE A 131 6.73 4.03 -0.09
N TRP A 132 7.30 2.87 -0.38
CA TRP A 132 8.73 2.75 -0.64
C TRP A 132 9.19 3.62 -1.79
N LEU A 133 8.46 3.58 -2.91
CA LEU A 133 8.74 4.45 -4.05
C LEU A 133 8.57 5.94 -3.67
N GLY A 134 7.57 6.27 -2.88
CA GLY A 134 7.30 7.62 -2.41
C GLY A 134 8.39 8.22 -1.53
N PHE A 135 9.22 7.41 -0.86
CA PHE A 135 10.37 7.90 -0.12
C PHE A 135 11.48 8.43 -1.03
N TYR A 136 11.61 7.89 -2.22
CA TYR A 136 12.67 8.24 -3.17
C TYR A 136 12.20 9.22 -4.25
N VAL A 137 10.93 9.23 -4.59
CA VAL A 137 10.33 10.07 -5.63
C VAL A 137 9.46 11.14 -4.99
N LYS A 138 9.83 12.40 -5.19
CA LYS A 138 9.06 13.54 -4.68
C LYS A 138 8.03 13.98 -5.70
N TYR A 139 6.98 14.61 -5.21
CA TYR A 139 5.97 15.29 -6.04
C TYR A 139 6.61 16.45 -6.82
N ASN A 140 6.30 16.49 -8.08
CA ASN A 140 6.80 17.54 -8.97
C ASN A 140 5.72 17.99 -9.96
#